data_b670e00358e74df39c0e111e1b9b8635
#
_entry.id   b670e00358e74df39c0e111e1b9b8635
#
_cell.length_a   1.000
_cell.length_b   1.000
_cell.length_c   1.000
_cell.angle_alpha   90.00
_cell.angle_beta   90.00
_cell.angle_gamma   90.00
#
_symmetry.space_group_name_H-M   'P 1'
#
loop_
_entity.id
_entity.type
_entity.pdbx_description
1 polymer ?
#
loop_
_entity_poly.entity_id
_entity_poly.type
_entity_poly.pdbx_seq_one_letter_code
_entity_poly.pdbx_strand_id
1 'polypeptide(L)'
;EMQRSLVGSEMCIRDRMYAYSFDGYWRDVGTIDSLWEANMELLDENPQIDLNDDKMRIYTRNFSLPPHYIAPGASVKNSILADGCVIEGEVENCVIHSGVKIGKGSVVKNSVIMKDTVVRTDCQIDKALIDEEVVIEQGCKVGEGNNVTVIGYHCVALENATVEDGAMIYPDTILH
;
A
#
# COMPACT_ATOMS: atom_id res chain seq x y z
N GLU A 1 -1.93 24.63 -0.86
CA GLU A 1 -0.53 24.91 -1.29
C GLU A 1 -0.34 24.85 -2.80
N MET A 2 -0.96 23.94 -3.52
CA MET A 2 -0.89 23.83 -4.98
C MET A 2 -1.43 25.09 -5.72
N GLN A 3 -2.43 25.78 -5.17
CA GLN A 3 -2.92 27.04 -5.73
C GLN A 3 -1.88 28.18 -5.69
N ARG A 4 -0.98 28.18 -4.71
CA ARG A 4 0.08 29.20 -4.60
C ARG A 4 1.20 29.05 -5.62
N SER A 5 1.52 27.83 -6.06
CA SER A 5 2.59 27.58 -7.02
C SER A 5 2.21 27.90 -8.46
N LEU A 6 0.91 27.88 -8.78
CA LEU A 6 0.38 28.23 -10.11
C LEU A 6 0.09 29.75 -10.23
N VAL A 7 -0.25 30.41 -9.12
CA VAL A 7 -0.49 31.86 -9.06
C VAL A 7 0.84 32.58 -8.89
N GLY A 8 1.45 32.99 -9.96
CA GLY A 8 2.74 33.69 -9.98
C GLY A 8 3.74 33.20 -11.02
N SER A 9 3.40 32.11 -11.73
CA SER A 9 4.17 31.71 -12.91
C SER A 9 3.89 32.69 -14.07
N GLU A 10 4.86 32.87 -14.96
CA GLU A 10 4.69 33.75 -16.16
C GLU A 10 3.48 33.32 -17.02
N MET A 11 3.11 32.04 -16.98
CA MET A 11 1.93 31.49 -17.66
C MET A 11 0.64 32.08 -17.08
N CYS A 12 0.54 32.23 -15.75
CA CYS A 12 -0.64 32.79 -15.08
C CYS A 12 -0.80 34.33 -15.29
N ILE A 13 0.28 35.02 -15.56
CA ILE A 13 0.27 36.49 -15.74
C ILE A 13 -0.28 36.87 -17.13
N ARG A 14 -0.11 36.01 -18.14
CA ARG A 14 -0.49 36.28 -19.55
C ARG A 14 -1.82 35.69 -19.96
N ASP A 15 -2.29 34.65 -19.29
CA ASP A 15 -3.50 33.89 -19.65
C ASP A 15 -4.68 34.20 -18.72
N ARG A 16 -5.89 33.99 -19.22
CA ARG A 16 -7.10 34.08 -18.41
C ARG A 16 -7.25 32.77 -17.64
N MET A 17 -7.20 32.84 -16.33
CA MET A 17 -7.48 31.70 -15.45
C MET A 17 -8.98 31.62 -15.10
N TYR A 18 -9.53 30.44 -15.22
CA TYR A 18 -10.90 30.13 -14.78
C TYR A 18 -10.83 29.08 -13.69
N ALA A 19 -11.57 29.30 -12.59
CA ALA A 19 -11.74 28.30 -11.55
C ALA A 19 -12.95 27.41 -11.90
N TYR A 20 -12.77 26.10 -11.80
CA TYR A 20 -13.85 25.12 -11.86
C TYR A 20 -14.03 24.52 -10.47
N SER A 21 -15.26 24.59 -9.92
CA SER A 21 -15.60 23.95 -8.67
C SER A 21 -15.88 22.47 -8.93
N PHE A 22 -15.15 21.59 -8.27
CA PHE A 22 -15.28 20.15 -8.37
C PHE A 22 -15.88 19.59 -7.06
N ASP A 23 -17.04 18.98 -7.15
CA ASP A 23 -17.78 18.43 -5.99
C ASP A 23 -17.53 16.90 -5.81
N GLY A 24 -16.62 16.30 -6.55
CA GLY A 24 -16.25 14.90 -6.46
C GLY A 24 -15.18 14.61 -5.42
N TYR A 25 -14.86 13.34 -5.24
CA TYR A 25 -13.76 12.91 -4.39
C TYR A 25 -12.42 13.41 -4.94
N TRP A 26 -11.64 14.03 -4.08
CA TRP A 26 -10.28 14.46 -4.35
C TRP A 26 -9.42 14.26 -3.10
N ARG A 27 -8.26 13.64 -3.25
CA ARG A 27 -7.29 13.40 -2.18
C ARG A 27 -5.90 13.80 -2.61
N ASP A 28 -5.21 14.59 -1.79
CA ASP A 28 -3.79 14.88 -1.98
C ASP A 28 -2.98 13.75 -1.31
N VAL A 29 -2.17 13.04 -2.10
CA VAL A 29 -1.31 11.94 -1.65
C VAL A 29 0.16 12.35 -1.63
N GLY A 30 0.44 13.63 -1.38
CA GLY A 30 1.79 14.20 -1.35
C GLY A 30 2.65 13.82 -0.13
N THR A 31 2.11 13.10 0.85
CA THR A 31 2.85 12.57 2.01
C THR A 31 2.61 11.08 2.15
N ILE A 32 3.51 10.39 2.88
CA ILE A 32 3.38 8.95 3.17
C ILE A 32 2.07 8.66 3.91
N ASP A 33 1.76 9.44 4.94
CA ASP A 33 0.53 9.25 5.72
C ASP A 33 -0.71 9.42 4.83
N SER A 34 -0.76 10.46 3.98
CA SER A 34 -1.90 10.67 3.09
C SER A 34 -2.02 9.60 2.01
N LEU A 35 -0.90 9.02 1.54
CA LEU A 35 -0.91 7.87 0.63
C LEU A 35 -1.46 6.62 1.33
N TRP A 36 -0.99 6.34 2.55
CA TRP A 36 -1.49 5.22 3.36
C TRP A 36 -2.99 5.38 3.66
N GLU A 37 -3.41 6.55 4.13
CA GLU A 37 -4.82 6.86 4.41
C GLU A 37 -5.71 6.69 3.18
N ALA A 38 -5.29 7.20 2.01
CA ALA A 38 -6.05 7.07 0.77
C ALA A 38 -6.26 5.60 0.35
N ASN A 39 -5.30 4.72 0.64
CA ASN A 39 -5.46 3.29 0.44
C ASN A 39 -6.41 2.66 1.46
N MET A 40 -6.33 3.06 2.72
CA MET A 40 -7.23 2.55 3.77
C MET A 40 -8.68 2.99 3.55
N GLU A 41 -8.93 4.18 3.03
CA GLU A 41 -10.28 4.66 2.66
C GLU A 41 -11.00 3.75 1.64
N LEU A 42 -10.24 3.00 0.82
CA LEU A 42 -10.83 2.00 -0.08
C LEU A 42 -11.46 0.81 0.65
N LEU A 43 -11.11 0.60 1.92
CA LEU A 43 -11.59 -0.49 2.77
C LEU A 43 -12.81 -0.11 3.63
N ASP A 44 -13.24 1.13 3.57
CA ASP A 44 -14.42 1.62 4.30
C ASP A 44 -15.70 0.91 3.82
N GLU A 45 -16.71 0.83 4.67
CA GLU A 45 -18.02 0.25 4.30
C GLU A 45 -18.69 0.99 3.11
N ASN A 46 -18.42 2.29 2.98
CA ASN A 46 -18.93 3.13 1.90
C ASN A 46 -17.77 3.97 1.31
N PRO A 47 -16.87 3.36 0.53
CA PRO A 47 -15.72 4.06 0.00
C PRO A 47 -16.17 5.16 -0.98
N GLN A 48 -15.47 6.29 -0.96
CA GLN A 48 -15.74 7.40 -1.89
C GLN A 48 -15.44 7.02 -3.35
N ILE A 49 -14.55 6.06 -3.56
CA ILE A 49 -14.26 5.45 -4.86
C ILE A 49 -14.62 3.97 -4.77
N ASP A 50 -15.56 3.53 -5.61
CA ASP A 50 -15.87 2.12 -5.78
C ASP A 50 -15.03 1.55 -6.93
N LEU A 51 -14.05 0.72 -6.61
CA LEU A 51 -13.19 0.06 -7.60
C LEU A 51 -13.95 -0.98 -8.45
N ASN A 52 -15.15 -1.39 -8.00
CA ASN A 52 -16.00 -2.36 -8.69
C ASN A 52 -17.13 -1.70 -9.49
N ASP A 53 -17.14 -0.37 -9.63
CA ASP A 53 -18.16 0.33 -10.42
C ASP A 53 -17.98 0.02 -11.93
N ASP A 54 -18.90 -0.76 -12.48
CA ASP A 54 -18.94 -1.11 -13.90
C ASP A 54 -19.10 0.11 -14.83
N LYS A 55 -19.60 1.24 -14.32
CA LYS A 55 -19.81 2.46 -15.09
C LYS A 55 -18.54 3.32 -15.16
N MET A 56 -17.65 3.18 -14.20
CA MET A 56 -16.40 3.94 -14.14
C MET A 56 -15.20 2.98 -14.02
N ARG A 57 -14.93 2.23 -15.07
CA ARG A 57 -13.80 1.31 -15.10
C ARG A 57 -12.47 2.06 -15.14
N ILE A 58 -11.62 1.75 -14.19
CA ILE A 58 -10.24 2.28 -14.16
C ILE A 58 -9.36 1.33 -14.97
N TYR A 59 -8.80 1.84 -16.07
CA TYR A 59 -7.90 1.09 -16.93
C TYR A 59 -6.45 1.36 -16.50
N THR A 60 -5.73 0.31 -16.19
CA THR A 60 -4.33 0.35 -15.83
C THR A 60 -3.57 -0.79 -16.50
N ARG A 61 -2.27 -0.86 -16.30
CA ARG A 61 -1.45 -1.96 -16.82
C ARG A 61 -1.85 -3.28 -16.15
N ASN A 62 -2.28 -4.24 -16.96
CA ASN A 62 -2.58 -5.60 -16.50
C ASN A 62 -1.35 -6.50 -16.69
N PHE A 63 -0.91 -7.17 -15.62
CA PHE A 63 0.23 -8.08 -15.64
C PHE A 63 -0.13 -9.51 -16.02
N SER A 64 -1.42 -9.80 -16.29
CA SER A 64 -1.91 -11.15 -16.65
C SER A 64 -1.46 -12.24 -15.68
N LEU A 65 -1.55 -11.97 -14.38
CA LEU A 65 -1.25 -12.94 -13.34
C LEU A 65 -2.43 -13.89 -13.09
N PRO A 66 -2.19 -15.09 -12.51
CA PRO A 66 -3.26 -15.96 -12.11
C PRO A 66 -4.13 -15.32 -11.02
N PRO A 67 -5.36 -15.79 -10.80
CA PRO A 67 -6.16 -15.36 -9.65
C PRO A 67 -5.38 -15.52 -8.33
N HIS A 68 -5.72 -14.70 -7.34
CA HIS A 68 -5.15 -14.86 -6.00
C HIS A 68 -5.54 -16.20 -5.37
N TYR A 69 -4.67 -16.75 -4.54
CA TYR A 69 -4.89 -18.01 -3.83
C TYR A 69 -4.82 -17.79 -2.31
N ILE A 70 -5.85 -18.26 -1.60
CA ILE A 70 -5.89 -18.23 -0.14
C ILE A 70 -5.80 -19.69 0.33
N ALA A 71 -4.75 -20.03 1.08
CA ALA A 71 -4.48 -21.39 1.52
C ALA A 71 -5.44 -21.84 2.65
N PRO A 72 -5.65 -23.15 2.81
CA PRO A 72 -6.38 -23.67 3.96
C PRO A 72 -5.74 -23.24 5.29
N GLY A 73 -6.54 -22.64 6.16
CA GLY A 73 -6.08 -22.12 7.46
C GLY A 73 -5.58 -20.67 7.43
N ALA A 74 -5.44 -20.06 6.26
CA ALA A 74 -5.23 -18.63 6.15
C ALA A 74 -6.53 -17.84 6.45
N SER A 75 -6.40 -16.59 6.86
CA SER A 75 -7.54 -15.71 7.15
C SER A 75 -7.36 -14.37 6.45
N VAL A 76 -8.38 -13.93 5.72
CA VAL A 76 -8.42 -12.61 5.10
C VAL A 76 -9.68 -11.89 5.54
N LYS A 77 -9.52 -10.68 6.10
CA LYS A 77 -10.63 -9.86 6.58
C LYS A 77 -10.46 -8.42 6.11
N ASN A 78 -11.56 -7.81 5.66
CA ASN A 78 -11.62 -6.39 5.25
C ASN A 78 -10.39 -5.96 4.43
N SER A 79 -10.08 -6.67 3.33
CA SER A 79 -8.85 -6.44 2.57
C SER A 79 -9.09 -6.57 1.07
N ILE A 80 -8.34 -5.79 0.30
CA ILE A 80 -8.31 -5.87 -1.16
C ILE A 80 -7.08 -6.68 -1.58
N LEU A 81 -7.29 -7.71 -2.38
CA LEU A 81 -6.24 -8.55 -2.95
C LEU A 81 -6.26 -8.45 -4.47
N ALA A 82 -5.12 -8.11 -5.06
CA ALA A 82 -4.96 -8.14 -6.52
C ALA A 82 -4.59 -9.55 -7.03
N ASP A 83 -4.50 -9.70 -8.35
CA ASP A 83 -4.16 -10.96 -8.99
C ASP A 83 -2.75 -11.46 -8.63
N GLY A 84 -2.54 -12.76 -8.63
CA GLY A 84 -1.25 -13.40 -8.37
C GLY A 84 -0.84 -13.49 -6.91
N CYS A 85 -1.66 -12.99 -5.97
CA CYS A 85 -1.35 -13.09 -4.55
C CYS A 85 -1.45 -14.54 -4.04
N VAL A 86 -0.54 -14.91 -3.12
CA VAL A 86 -0.58 -16.19 -2.38
C VAL A 86 -0.60 -15.87 -0.89
N ILE A 87 -1.72 -16.19 -0.23
CA ILE A 87 -1.92 -15.89 1.19
C ILE A 87 -1.98 -17.20 1.97
N GLU A 88 -1.00 -17.43 2.83
CA GLU A 88 -0.93 -18.59 3.74
C GLU A 88 -1.03 -18.18 5.22
N GLY A 89 -0.94 -16.88 5.51
CA GLY A 89 -1.03 -16.25 6.84
C GLY A 89 -2.35 -15.55 7.09
N GLU A 90 -2.33 -14.60 8.02
CA GLU A 90 -3.47 -13.75 8.37
C GLU A 90 -3.29 -12.35 7.79
N VAL A 91 -4.35 -11.84 7.14
CA VAL A 91 -4.39 -10.50 6.54
C VAL A 91 -5.66 -9.80 7.01
N GLU A 92 -5.53 -8.63 7.61
CA GLU A 92 -6.66 -7.86 8.14
C GLU A 92 -6.49 -6.37 7.85
N ASN A 93 -7.51 -5.77 7.24
CA ASN A 93 -7.52 -4.34 6.92
C ASN A 93 -6.32 -3.90 6.06
N CYS A 94 -6.10 -4.58 4.93
CA CYS A 94 -4.92 -4.38 4.08
C CYS A 94 -5.28 -4.19 2.61
N VAL A 95 -4.42 -3.45 1.90
CA VAL A 95 -4.41 -3.39 0.44
C VAL A 95 -3.17 -4.11 -0.07
N ILE A 96 -3.39 -5.23 -0.76
CA ILE A 96 -2.33 -6.13 -1.22
C ILE A 96 -2.29 -6.12 -2.74
N HIS A 97 -1.18 -5.62 -3.27
CA HIS A 97 -0.98 -5.52 -4.72
C HIS A 97 -0.58 -6.86 -5.36
N SER A 98 -0.50 -6.85 -6.69
CA SER A 98 -0.30 -8.05 -7.51
C SER A 98 0.99 -8.82 -7.16
N GLY A 99 0.90 -10.15 -7.15
CA GLY A 99 2.06 -11.02 -6.98
C GLY A 99 2.61 -11.14 -5.57
N VAL A 100 2.02 -10.49 -4.58
CA VAL A 100 2.45 -10.54 -3.18
C VAL A 100 2.26 -11.94 -2.59
N LYS A 101 3.23 -12.38 -1.79
CA LYS A 101 3.20 -13.66 -1.08
C LYS A 101 3.29 -13.42 0.42
N ILE A 102 2.34 -13.97 1.19
CA ILE A 102 2.32 -13.92 2.66
C ILE A 102 2.40 -15.33 3.21
N GLY A 103 3.51 -15.64 3.85
CA GLY A 103 3.83 -16.96 4.35
C GLY A 103 3.05 -17.35 5.60
N LYS A 104 3.07 -18.65 5.88
CA LYS A 104 2.36 -19.27 7.01
C LYS A 104 2.79 -18.69 8.35
N GLY A 105 1.83 -18.46 9.24
CA GLY A 105 2.09 -17.91 10.58
C GLY A 105 2.32 -16.39 10.61
N SER A 106 2.44 -15.77 9.45
CA SER A 106 2.57 -14.30 9.38
C SER A 106 1.23 -13.62 9.59
N VAL A 107 1.28 -12.46 10.24
CA VAL A 107 0.12 -11.61 10.53
C VAL A 107 0.40 -10.24 9.97
N VAL A 108 -0.45 -9.79 9.05
CA VAL A 108 -0.34 -8.49 8.38
C VAL A 108 -1.60 -7.69 8.64
N LYS A 109 -1.45 -6.50 9.22
CA LYS A 109 -2.58 -5.63 9.58
C LYS A 109 -2.37 -4.20 9.13
N ASN A 110 -3.47 -3.49 8.84
CA ASN A 110 -3.50 -2.05 8.58
C ASN A 110 -2.43 -1.59 7.59
N SER A 111 -2.12 -2.38 6.59
CA SER A 111 -0.92 -2.19 5.76
C SER A 111 -1.21 -2.19 4.28
N VAL A 112 -0.38 -1.46 3.55
CA VAL A 112 -0.32 -1.47 2.09
C VAL A 112 0.94 -2.21 1.67
N ILE A 113 0.79 -3.30 0.91
CA ILE A 113 1.93 -4.08 0.41
C ILE A 113 1.91 -4.04 -1.11
N MET A 114 2.98 -3.48 -1.68
CA MET A 114 3.08 -3.27 -3.11
C MET A 114 3.59 -4.53 -3.83
N LYS A 115 3.59 -4.44 -5.15
CA LYS A 115 3.75 -5.53 -6.10
C LYS A 115 5.00 -6.40 -5.84
N ASP A 116 4.85 -7.72 -6.06
CA ASP A 116 5.92 -8.73 -6.03
C ASP A 116 6.70 -8.81 -4.69
N THR A 117 6.18 -8.21 -3.62
CA THR A 117 6.75 -8.31 -2.27
C THR A 117 6.50 -9.69 -1.67
N VAL A 118 7.51 -10.24 -0.99
CA VAL A 118 7.48 -11.54 -0.33
C VAL A 118 7.65 -11.39 1.18
N VAL A 119 6.62 -11.74 1.92
CA VAL A 119 6.65 -11.90 3.38
C VAL A 119 6.76 -13.39 3.67
N ARG A 120 7.86 -13.82 4.31
CA ARG A 120 8.09 -15.22 4.70
C ARG A 120 7.22 -15.61 5.89
N THR A 121 7.58 -16.70 6.55
CA THR A 121 6.82 -17.26 7.68
C THR A 121 7.02 -16.48 8.97
N ASP A 122 6.01 -16.54 9.85
CA ASP A 122 6.06 -16.07 11.24
C ASP A 122 6.42 -14.56 11.40
N CYS A 123 6.13 -13.74 10.39
CA CYS A 123 6.34 -12.29 10.43
C CYS A 123 5.15 -11.56 11.05
N GLN A 124 5.41 -10.40 11.67
CA GLN A 124 4.39 -9.50 12.19
C GLN A 124 4.54 -8.14 11.54
N ILE A 125 3.51 -7.67 10.86
CA ILE A 125 3.51 -6.40 10.13
C ILE A 125 2.24 -5.66 10.52
N ASP A 126 2.39 -4.45 11.04
CA ASP A 126 1.26 -3.58 11.36
C ASP A 126 1.55 -2.14 10.95
N LYS A 127 0.55 -1.49 10.37
CA LYS A 127 0.57 -0.09 9.95
C LYS A 127 1.82 0.28 9.11
N ALA A 128 2.03 -0.50 8.05
CA ALA A 128 3.17 -0.35 7.17
C ALA A 128 2.77 -0.03 5.71
N LEU A 129 3.64 0.69 5.04
CA LEU A 129 3.64 0.86 3.60
C LEU A 129 4.93 0.22 3.07
N ILE A 130 4.78 -0.93 2.42
CA ILE A 130 5.90 -1.73 1.90
C ILE A 130 5.88 -1.65 0.38
N ASP A 131 6.97 -1.15 -0.17
CA ASP A 131 7.14 -0.91 -1.61
C ASP A 131 7.33 -2.22 -2.40
N GLU A 132 7.52 -2.12 -3.70
CA GLU A 132 7.63 -3.26 -4.61
C GLU A 132 8.91 -4.06 -4.38
N GLU A 133 8.86 -5.37 -4.70
CA GLU A 133 10.01 -6.29 -4.72
C GLU A 133 10.77 -6.39 -3.38
N VAL A 134 10.11 -6.09 -2.27
CA VAL A 134 10.68 -6.24 -0.92
C VAL A 134 10.65 -7.70 -0.49
N VAL A 135 11.69 -8.17 0.18
CA VAL A 135 11.75 -9.49 0.82
C VAL A 135 11.85 -9.31 2.32
N ILE A 136 10.87 -9.86 3.04
CA ILE A 136 10.85 -9.90 4.51
C ILE A 136 11.05 -11.36 4.92
N GLU A 137 12.22 -11.68 5.43
CA GLU A 137 12.58 -13.03 5.84
C GLU A 137 11.85 -13.45 7.12
N GLN A 138 12.01 -14.69 7.53
CA GLN A 138 11.27 -15.30 8.62
C GLN A 138 11.43 -14.54 9.95
N GLY A 139 10.34 -14.44 10.70
CA GLY A 139 10.32 -13.94 12.08
C GLY A 139 10.47 -12.43 12.22
N CYS A 140 10.47 -11.69 11.11
CA CYS A 140 10.61 -10.22 11.14
C CYS A 140 9.41 -9.53 11.79
N LYS A 141 9.68 -8.38 12.38
CA LYS A 141 8.66 -7.47 12.93
C LYS A 141 8.77 -6.11 12.27
N VAL A 142 7.65 -5.56 11.79
CA VAL A 142 7.60 -4.28 11.10
C VAL A 142 6.44 -3.45 11.65
N GLY A 143 6.75 -2.26 12.18
CA GLY A 143 5.77 -1.35 12.75
C GLY A 143 5.40 -1.72 14.19
N GLU A 144 4.13 -1.96 14.49
CA GLU A 144 3.55 -2.20 15.84
C GLU A 144 3.30 -0.90 16.64
N GLY A 145 2.94 0.20 15.97
CA GLY A 145 2.68 1.46 16.65
C GLY A 145 1.61 2.34 16.00
N ASN A 146 1.74 3.63 16.19
CA ASN A 146 0.76 4.62 15.72
C ASN A 146 1.19 5.36 14.45
N ASN A 147 2.44 5.19 14.00
CA ASN A 147 2.99 5.85 12.84
C ASN A 147 3.06 4.88 11.65
N VAL A 148 3.03 5.40 10.43
CA VAL A 148 3.20 4.57 9.25
C VAL A 148 4.68 4.23 9.07
N THR A 149 5.00 2.94 9.12
CA THR A 149 6.36 2.44 8.86
C THR A 149 6.55 2.19 7.37
N VAL A 150 7.66 2.63 6.80
CA VAL A 150 7.92 2.54 5.36
C VAL A 150 9.13 1.67 5.09
N ILE A 151 8.97 0.72 4.17
CA ILE A 151 10.08 -0.04 3.59
C ILE A 151 10.10 0.23 2.09
N GLY A 152 11.19 0.83 1.62
CA GLY A 152 11.37 1.22 0.23
C GLY A 152 11.63 0.04 -0.71
N TYR A 153 11.60 0.32 -1.99
CA TYR A 153 11.77 -0.62 -3.09
C TYR A 153 13.01 -1.53 -2.93
N HIS A 154 12.84 -2.81 -3.24
CA HIS A 154 13.91 -3.81 -3.33
C HIS A 154 14.75 -3.98 -2.05
N CYS A 155 14.16 -3.67 -0.88
CA CYS A 155 14.79 -3.93 0.41
C CYS A 155 14.72 -5.41 0.81
N VAL A 156 15.66 -5.84 1.64
CA VAL A 156 15.68 -7.18 2.25
C VAL A 156 15.77 -7.03 3.76
N ALA A 157 14.74 -7.47 4.49
CA ALA A 157 14.81 -7.63 5.95
C ALA A 157 15.24 -9.08 6.24
N LEU A 158 16.41 -9.24 6.84
CA LEU A 158 16.96 -10.55 7.20
C LEU A 158 16.18 -11.17 8.36
N GLU A 159 16.38 -12.47 8.59
CA GLU A 159 15.66 -13.23 9.61
C GLU A 159 15.67 -12.56 10.98
N ASN A 160 14.46 -12.45 11.57
CA ASN A 160 14.21 -11.83 12.88
C ASN A 160 14.55 -10.33 12.97
N ALA A 161 14.76 -9.64 11.85
CA ALA A 161 14.96 -8.20 11.85
C ALA A 161 13.72 -7.47 12.40
N THR A 162 13.96 -6.35 13.07
CA THR A 162 12.91 -5.50 13.62
C THR A 162 13.01 -4.10 13.01
N VAL A 163 11.92 -3.63 12.43
CA VAL A 163 11.76 -2.27 11.92
C VAL A 163 10.82 -1.53 12.85
N GLU A 164 11.32 -0.50 13.52
CA GLU A 164 10.57 0.25 14.51
C GLU A 164 9.40 1.04 13.90
N ASP A 165 8.41 1.36 14.75
CA ASP A 165 7.26 2.19 14.40
C ASP A 165 7.68 3.53 13.79
N GLY A 166 7.10 3.88 12.65
CA GLY A 166 7.38 5.13 11.93
C GLY A 166 8.76 5.22 11.27
N ALA A 167 9.54 4.14 11.26
CA ALA A 167 10.81 4.12 10.55
C ALA A 167 10.62 4.25 9.03
N MET A 168 11.55 4.93 8.37
CA MET A 168 11.60 5.09 6.92
C MET A 168 12.87 4.43 6.38
N ILE A 169 12.72 3.28 5.76
CA ILE A 169 13.82 2.52 5.17
C ILE A 169 13.93 2.89 3.68
N TYR A 170 15.11 3.35 3.29
CA TYR A 170 15.37 3.74 1.91
C TYR A 170 15.52 2.52 0.98
N PRO A 171 15.25 2.67 -0.33
CA PRO A 171 15.40 1.61 -1.30
C PRO A 171 16.78 0.92 -1.26
N ASP A 172 16.83 -0.35 -1.72
CA ASP A 172 18.04 -1.18 -1.80
C ASP A 172 18.77 -1.41 -0.46
N THR A 173 18.06 -1.27 0.68
CA THR A 173 18.62 -1.46 2.02
C THR A 173 18.50 -2.92 2.48
N ILE A 174 19.54 -3.42 3.16
CA ILE A 174 19.52 -4.70 3.87
C ILE A 174 19.41 -4.42 5.37
N LEU A 175 18.35 -4.94 6.00
CA LEU A 175 18.06 -4.79 7.42
C LEU A 175 18.49 -6.06 8.17
N HIS A 176 19.15 -5.87 9.33
CA HIS A 176 19.68 -6.93 10.17
C HIS A 176 18.93 -7.05 11.49
#